data_88d861c9b5ce8a4b2fd7f240c827b4a0
#
_entry.id   88d861c9b5ce8a4b2fd7f240c827b4a0
#
_cell.length_a   1.000
_cell.length_b   1.000
_cell.length_c   1.000
_cell.angle_alpha   90.00
_cell.angle_beta   90.00
_cell.angle_gamma   90.00
#
_symmetry.space_group_name_H-M   'P 1'
#
loop_
_entity.id
_entity.type
_entity.pdbx_description
1 polymer ?
#
loop_
_entity_poly.entity_id
_entity_poly.type
_entity_poly.pdbx_seq_one_letter_code
_entity_poly.pdbx_strand_id
1 'polypeptide(L)'
;MDDKFTERRFSTKVVWSGTNNLEGSAVTPIFTTSTYQLSDERYRKWAEGAQHTLMYSRYSSVNSEAVAAKVASLEGAEDGEAFGSGMAAISSTLLSLLSKGD
;
A
#
# COMPACT_ATOMS: atom_id res chain seq x y z
N MET A 1 7.75 0.13 4.61
CA MET A 1 7.94 1.61 4.62
C MET A 1 8.18 2.01 6.06
N ASP A 2 9.32 2.62 6.34
CA ASP A 2 9.68 3.02 7.71
C ASP A 2 8.88 4.27 8.07
N ASP A 3 7.71 4.11 8.68
CA ASP A 3 6.84 5.24 9.02
C ASP A 3 7.36 5.92 10.30
N LYS A 4 8.23 6.90 10.11
CA LYS A 4 8.77 7.76 11.18
C LYS A 4 7.69 8.50 11.99
N PHE A 5 6.43 8.35 11.63
CA PHE A 5 5.31 9.07 12.22
C PHE A 5 4.37 8.19 13.04
N THR A 6 4.69 6.90 13.21
CA THR A 6 3.82 5.92 13.90
C THR A 6 3.47 6.35 15.33
N GLU A 7 4.40 6.97 16.05
CA GLU A 7 4.19 7.43 17.45
C GLU A 7 3.71 8.89 17.55
N ARG A 8 3.46 9.55 16.43
CA ARG A 8 3.05 10.96 16.41
C ARG A 8 1.56 11.13 16.67
N ARG A 9 1.16 12.38 17.00
CA ARG A 9 -0.26 12.74 17.18
C ARG A 9 -1.07 12.44 15.91
N PHE A 10 -2.33 12.09 16.06
CA PHE A 10 -3.25 11.76 14.96
C PHE A 10 -3.22 12.81 13.82
N SER A 11 -3.27 14.10 14.16
CA SER A 11 -3.19 15.18 13.17
C SER A 11 -1.90 15.17 12.34
N THR A 12 -0.77 14.79 12.94
CA THR A 12 0.51 14.65 12.23
C THR A 12 0.48 13.43 11.30
N LYS A 13 -0.09 12.32 11.74
CA LYS A 13 -0.26 11.10 10.94
C LYS A 13 -1.13 11.36 9.71
N VAL A 14 -2.25 12.07 9.86
CA VAL A 14 -3.13 12.44 8.73
C VAL A 14 -2.38 13.13 7.61
N VAL A 15 -1.44 14.01 7.95
CA VAL A 15 -0.68 14.79 6.95
C VAL A 15 0.47 13.98 6.36
N TRP A 16 1.27 13.33 7.20
CA TRP A 16 2.61 12.86 6.82
C TRP A 16 2.74 11.35 6.62
N SER A 17 1.94 10.51 7.28
CA SER A 17 2.09 9.06 7.12
C SER A 17 1.70 8.60 5.70
N GLY A 18 2.36 7.56 5.23
CA GLY A 18 2.15 7.01 3.89
C GLY A 18 2.60 7.90 2.73
N THR A 19 3.24 9.05 2.99
CA THR A 19 3.75 9.92 1.91
C THR A 19 5.01 9.34 1.29
N ASN A 20 5.05 9.32 -0.04
CA ASN A 20 6.24 8.98 -0.81
C ASN A 20 6.86 10.27 -1.38
N ASN A 21 7.90 10.76 -0.74
CA ASN A 21 8.55 12.04 -1.07
C ASN A 21 9.55 11.89 -2.20
N LEU A 22 9.07 11.47 -3.36
CA LEU A 22 9.92 11.40 -4.57
C LEU A 22 10.37 12.80 -4.96
N GLU A 23 11.66 12.91 -5.27
CA GLU A 23 12.29 14.17 -5.69
C GLU A 23 12.01 15.35 -4.73
N GLY A 24 11.78 15.05 -3.43
CA GLY A 24 11.49 16.09 -2.43
C GLY A 24 10.07 16.63 -2.45
N SER A 25 9.14 15.97 -3.13
CA SER A 25 7.73 16.37 -3.13
C SER A 25 7.13 16.31 -1.72
N ALA A 26 6.33 17.32 -1.36
CA ALA A 26 5.67 17.37 -0.05
C ALA A 26 4.51 16.38 0.09
N VAL A 27 3.98 15.89 -1.04
CA VAL A 27 2.91 14.89 -1.12
C VAL A 27 3.29 13.82 -2.13
N THR A 28 2.70 12.63 -2.01
CA THR A 28 2.89 11.57 -3.01
C THR A 28 2.37 12.05 -4.36
N PRO A 29 3.20 12.08 -5.42
CA PRO A 29 2.74 12.40 -6.76
C PRO A 29 1.70 11.40 -7.26
N ILE A 30 0.84 11.83 -8.19
CA ILE A 30 -0.13 10.94 -8.84
C ILE A 30 0.59 10.17 -9.96
N PHE A 31 0.70 8.86 -9.78
CA PHE A 31 1.24 7.93 -10.77
C PHE A 31 0.11 7.39 -11.62
N THR A 32 0.05 7.82 -12.88
CA THR A 32 -1.00 7.38 -13.83
C THR A 32 -0.62 6.12 -14.60
N THR A 33 0.61 5.63 -14.41
CA THR A 33 1.07 4.41 -15.08
C THR A 33 0.42 3.16 -14.49
N SER A 34 0.08 2.20 -15.36
CA SER A 34 -0.34 0.86 -14.95
C SER A 34 0.81 -0.15 -14.94
N THR A 35 1.90 0.13 -15.64
CA THR A 35 3.02 -0.79 -15.83
C THR A 35 4.32 -0.10 -15.43
N TYR A 36 5.14 -0.79 -14.67
CA TYR A 36 6.45 -0.31 -14.21
C TYR A 36 7.58 -1.02 -14.94
N GLN A 37 8.69 -0.33 -15.18
CA GLN A 37 9.88 -0.97 -15.73
C GLN A 37 10.39 -2.05 -14.78
N LEU A 38 10.53 -3.25 -15.30
CA LEU A 38 10.98 -4.42 -14.56
C LEU A 38 12.50 -4.57 -14.73
N SER A 39 13.24 -4.29 -13.65
CA SER A 39 14.65 -4.68 -13.58
C SER A 39 14.80 -6.13 -13.11
N ASP A 40 15.94 -6.75 -13.38
CA ASP A 40 16.24 -8.12 -12.92
C ASP A 40 16.11 -8.24 -11.39
N GLU A 41 16.53 -7.22 -10.65
CA GLU A 41 16.39 -7.17 -9.20
C GLU A 41 14.92 -7.14 -8.78
N ARG A 42 14.09 -6.33 -9.42
CA ARG A 42 12.66 -6.21 -9.12
C ARG A 42 11.93 -7.51 -9.46
N TYR A 43 12.26 -8.13 -10.59
CA TYR A 43 11.71 -9.43 -10.97
C TYR A 43 12.05 -10.51 -9.95
N ARG A 44 13.30 -10.57 -9.50
CA ARG A 44 13.75 -11.53 -8.49
C ARG A 44 12.99 -11.35 -7.16
N LYS A 45 12.88 -10.12 -6.66
CA LYS A 45 12.10 -9.82 -5.44
C LYS A 45 10.66 -10.28 -5.56
N TRP A 46 10.04 -10.03 -6.69
CA TRP A 46 8.68 -10.50 -6.93
C TRP A 46 8.59 -12.04 -6.97
N ALA A 47 9.50 -12.71 -7.65
CA ALA A 47 9.55 -14.17 -7.75
C ALA A 47 9.82 -14.83 -6.38
N GLU A 48 10.50 -14.15 -5.49
CA GLU A 48 10.75 -14.56 -4.10
C GLU A 48 9.55 -14.27 -3.17
N GLY A 49 8.45 -13.74 -3.71
CA GLY A 49 7.23 -13.44 -2.96
C GLY A 49 7.27 -12.12 -2.17
N ALA A 50 8.19 -11.20 -2.51
CA ALA A 50 8.22 -9.89 -1.88
C ALA A 50 6.93 -9.12 -2.16
N GLN A 51 6.23 -8.74 -1.10
CA GLN A 51 5.04 -7.89 -1.18
C GLN A 51 5.40 -6.49 -1.68
N HIS A 52 4.42 -5.76 -2.20
CA HIS A 52 4.57 -4.37 -2.64
C HIS A 52 5.63 -4.14 -3.73
N THR A 53 5.90 -5.16 -4.56
CA THR A 53 6.81 -5.00 -5.70
C THR A 53 6.08 -4.34 -6.86
N LEU A 54 6.51 -3.14 -7.22
CA LEU A 54 5.92 -2.37 -8.33
C LEU A 54 6.23 -3.04 -9.68
N MET A 55 5.26 -3.73 -10.22
CA MET A 55 5.29 -4.36 -11.55
C MET A 55 4.12 -3.90 -12.42
N TYR A 56 2.93 -4.05 -11.90
CA TYR A 56 1.68 -3.73 -12.54
C TYR A 56 0.66 -3.28 -11.50
N SER A 57 -0.11 -2.25 -11.81
CA SER A 57 -1.01 -1.58 -10.85
C SER A 57 -2.07 -2.49 -10.21
N ARG A 58 -2.39 -3.64 -10.82
CA ARG A 58 -3.28 -4.64 -10.22
C ARG A 58 -2.67 -5.33 -9.00
N TYR A 59 -1.34 -5.45 -8.97
CA TYR A 59 -0.62 -6.05 -7.83
C TYR A 59 -0.25 -5.00 -6.80
N SER A 60 0.20 -3.84 -7.27
CA SER A 60 0.66 -2.75 -6.40
C SER A 60 0.81 -1.46 -7.20
N SER A 61 0.50 -0.33 -6.58
CA SER A 61 0.78 0.99 -7.15
C SER A 61 1.21 1.95 -6.05
N VAL A 62 2.06 2.91 -6.39
CA VAL A 62 2.56 3.92 -5.42
C VAL A 62 1.42 4.65 -4.71
N ASN A 63 0.34 4.97 -5.42
CA ASN A 63 -0.78 5.70 -4.85
C ASN A 63 -1.65 4.84 -3.94
N SER A 64 -1.94 3.58 -4.31
CA SER A 64 -2.71 2.68 -3.43
C SER A 64 -1.92 2.32 -2.18
N GLU A 65 -0.62 2.06 -2.29
CA GLU A 65 0.24 1.83 -1.13
C GLU A 65 0.31 3.04 -0.19
N ALA A 66 0.38 4.26 -0.74
CA ALA A 66 0.38 5.47 0.07
C ALA A 66 -0.92 5.64 0.87
N VAL A 67 -2.07 5.31 0.28
CA VAL A 67 -3.38 5.34 0.96
C VAL A 67 -3.45 4.25 2.02
N ALA A 68 -3.09 3.02 1.66
CA ALA A 68 -3.12 1.87 2.57
C ALA A 68 -2.23 2.10 3.81
N ALA A 69 -0.98 2.53 3.60
CA ALA A 69 -0.05 2.84 4.67
C ALA A 69 -0.55 3.99 5.58
N LYS A 70 -1.18 5.00 4.99
CA LYS A 70 -1.76 6.10 5.78
C LYS A 70 -2.88 5.62 6.68
N VAL A 71 -3.83 4.86 6.15
CA VAL A 71 -4.95 4.33 6.93
C VAL A 71 -4.45 3.36 7.99
N ALA A 72 -3.55 2.44 7.66
CA ALA A 72 -2.93 1.54 8.63
C ALA A 72 -2.28 2.30 9.79
N SER A 73 -1.52 3.36 9.49
CA SER A 73 -0.90 4.21 10.52
C SER A 73 -1.93 4.92 11.42
N LEU A 74 -3.05 5.36 10.88
CA LEU A 74 -4.12 6.02 11.63
C LEU A 74 -4.88 5.04 12.55
N GLU A 75 -5.11 3.83 12.06
CA GLU A 75 -5.79 2.75 12.80
C GLU A 75 -4.86 1.99 13.76
N GLY A 76 -3.53 2.22 13.68
CA GLY A 76 -2.55 1.47 14.46
C GLY A 76 -2.40 0.02 14.00
N ALA A 77 -2.70 -0.26 12.74
CA ALA A 77 -2.55 -1.57 12.13
C ALA A 77 -1.11 -1.77 11.61
N GLU A 78 -0.70 -3.03 11.50
CA GLU A 78 0.63 -3.40 10.97
C GLU A 78 0.74 -3.13 9.47
N ASP A 79 -0.35 -3.34 8.74
CA ASP A 79 -0.41 -3.15 7.29
C ASP A 79 -1.84 -2.85 6.85
N GLY A 80 -2.03 -2.53 5.57
CA GLY A 80 -3.32 -2.23 4.97
C GLY A 80 -3.33 -2.51 3.47
N GLU A 81 -4.53 -2.65 2.91
CA GLU A 81 -4.72 -2.84 1.48
C GLU A 81 -5.84 -1.95 0.97
N ALA A 82 -5.67 -1.37 -0.21
CA ALA A 82 -6.64 -0.48 -0.83
C ALA A 82 -7.38 -1.17 -1.97
N PHE A 83 -8.71 -1.14 -1.93
CA PHE A 83 -9.59 -1.76 -2.92
C PHE A 83 -10.40 -0.72 -3.69
N GLY A 84 -10.85 -1.07 -4.89
CA GLY A 84 -11.66 -0.21 -5.73
C GLY A 84 -13.11 0.01 -5.22
N SER A 85 -13.56 -0.77 -4.23
CA SER A 85 -14.85 -0.60 -3.57
C SER A 85 -14.85 -1.22 -2.18
N GLY A 86 -15.74 -0.74 -1.31
CA GLY A 86 -15.93 -1.32 0.02
C GLY A 86 -16.36 -2.79 -0.02
N MET A 87 -17.19 -3.18 -0.99
CA MET A 87 -17.59 -4.57 -1.17
C MET A 87 -16.41 -5.45 -1.59
N ALA A 88 -15.50 -4.95 -2.42
CA ALA A 88 -14.26 -5.66 -2.75
C ALA A 88 -13.39 -5.88 -1.51
N ALA A 89 -13.25 -4.87 -0.65
CA ALA A 89 -12.52 -5.00 0.61
C ALA A 89 -13.14 -6.07 1.52
N ILE A 90 -14.45 -6.01 1.74
CA ILE A 90 -15.18 -6.96 2.59
C ILE A 90 -15.04 -8.39 2.03
N SER A 91 -15.35 -8.59 0.75
CA SER A 91 -15.32 -9.94 0.15
C SER A 91 -13.90 -10.51 0.11
N SER A 92 -12.89 -9.70 -0.20
CA SER A 92 -11.50 -10.17 -0.17
C SER A 92 -11.06 -10.57 1.24
N THR A 93 -11.42 -9.80 2.25
CA THR A 93 -11.14 -10.13 3.66
C THR A 93 -11.79 -11.45 4.06
N LEU A 94 -13.08 -11.61 3.78
CA LEU A 94 -13.80 -12.84 4.14
C LEU A 94 -13.23 -14.05 3.40
N LEU A 95 -12.98 -13.94 2.09
CA LEU A 95 -12.43 -15.04 1.29
C LEU A 95 -10.98 -15.42 1.67
N SER A 96 -10.22 -14.47 2.24
CA SER A 96 -8.86 -14.77 2.70
C SER A 96 -8.81 -15.47 4.06
N LEU A 97 -9.83 -15.29 4.89
CA LEU A 97 -9.87 -15.79 6.27
C LEU A 97 -10.77 -17.01 6.45
N LEU A 98 -11.80 -17.16 5.63
CA LEU A 98 -12.83 -18.16 5.80
C LEU A 98 -12.71 -19.30 4.78
N SER A 99 -13.10 -20.48 5.21
CA SER A 99 -13.21 -21.68 4.38
C SER A 99 -14.67 -22.14 4.30
N LYS A 100 -14.96 -23.06 3.38
CA LYS A 100 -16.30 -23.64 3.25
C LYS A 100 -16.73 -24.32 4.56
N GLY A 101 -17.78 -23.78 5.17
CA GLY A 101 -18.38 -24.32 6.40
C GLY A 101 -18.18 -23.45 7.65
N ASP A 102 -17.39 -22.36 7.52
CA ASP A 102 -17.23 -21.37 8.59
C ASP A 102 -18.46 -20.48 8.77
#